data_b99fbbcec3ad0c829e217ce6e3e01ea1
#
_entry.id   b99fbbcec3ad0c829e217ce6e3e01ea1
#
_cell.length_a   1.000
_cell.length_b   1.000
_cell.length_c   1.000
_cell.angle_alpha   90.00
_cell.angle_beta   90.00
_cell.angle_gamma   90.00
#
_symmetry.space_group_name_H-M   'P 1'
#
loop_
_entity.id
_entity.type
_entity.pdbx_description
1 polymer ?
#
loop_
_entity_poly.entity_id
_entity_poly.type
_entity_poly.pdbx_seq_one_letter_code
_entity_poly.pdbx_strand_id
1 'polypeptide(L)'
;ILFNSTQAHVTMGHLSTTRDDPDRLALELANRMLGGGGFSSILMKELRVKRGYTYGANSAFTFSQAAGSFSLSYSTQQDQLMDSIQVAHKALVDFVHQPIDAQQLEETKAGMLRSLPNSYSSNANINAQLGSIGFYQQDANYLADYPKRLAAITPLDVQNAIRKHIHPESLTLVIVSNALDKEQLRHILELNLDPNIKQSMPHPDQIPAIIEPPEPMPEAASPDSAQTDEPALI
;
A
#
# COMPACT_ATOMS: atom_id res chain seq x y z
N ILE A 1 -2.49 3.40 -17.20
CA ILE A 1 -1.89 4.68 -17.68
C ILE A 1 -0.65 4.30 -18.46
N LEU A 2 -0.56 4.74 -19.73
CA LEU A 2 0.63 4.60 -20.55
C LEU A 2 1.56 5.79 -20.30
N PHE A 3 2.79 5.51 -19.93
CA PHE A 3 3.79 6.52 -19.65
C PHE A 3 5.17 6.01 -20.06
N ASN A 4 5.97 6.85 -20.71
CA ASN A 4 7.32 6.46 -21.17
C ASN A 4 8.28 6.35 -19.98
N SER A 5 8.28 5.19 -19.34
CA SER A 5 9.11 4.86 -18.18
C SER A 5 9.90 3.58 -18.44
N THR A 6 11.09 3.49 -17.90
CA THR A 6 11.90 2.26 -17.94
C THR A 6 11.34 1.17 -17.03
N GLN A 7 10.56 1.54 -16.03
CA GLN A 7 9.91 0.63 -15.10
C GLN A 7 8.40 0.81 -15.13
N ALA A 8 7.68 -0.26 -14.89
CA ALA A 8 6.27 -0.23 -14.57
C ALA A 8 6.07 0.01 -13.08
N HIS A 9 5.09 0.86 -12.72
CA HIS A 9 4.66 1.09 -11.34
C HIS A 9 3.30 0.45 -11.14
N VAL A 10 3.19 -0.36 -10.11
CA VAL A 10 1.98 -1.11 -9.76
C VAL A 10 1.49 -0.65 -8.40
N THR A 11 0.22 -0.32 -8.31
CA THR A 11 -0.48 -0.08 -7.05
C THR A 11 -1.80 -0.84 -7.06
N MET A 12 -2.05 -1.62 -6.02
CA MET A 12 -3.31 -2.32 -5.78
C MET A 12 -3.88 -1.83 -4.46
N GLY A 13 -5.18 -1.62 -4.37
CA GLY A 13 -5.76 -1.18 -3.11
C GLY A 13 -7.28 -1.09 -3.15
N HIS A 14 -7.84 -0.85 -1.98
CA HIS A 14 -9.27 -0.63 -1.78
C HIS A 14 -9.51 0.30 -0.59
N LEU A 15 -10.74 0.80 -0.45
CA LEU A 15 -11.15 1.49 0.77
C LEU A 15 -11.19 0.50 1.93
N SER A 16 -10.74 0.94 3.10
CA SER A 16 -10.66 0.13 4.30
C SER A 16 -11.29 0.88 5.49
N THR A 17 -10.90 0.50 6.69
CA THR A 17 -11.53 0.97 7.91
C THR A 17 -11.03 2.34 8.39
N THR A 18 -11.73 2.89 9.36
CA THR A 18 -11.42 4.17 9.99
C THR A 18 -10.40 4.04 11.12
N ARG A 19 -9.94 5.19 11.64
CA ARG A 19 -8.97 5.25 12.73
C ARG A 19 -9.48 4.67 14.05
N ASP A 20 -10.78 4.76 14.29
CA ASP A 20 -11.40 4.35 15.56
C ASP A 20 -11.82 2.86 15.58
N ASP A 21 -11.52 2.13 14.49
CA ASP A 21 -11.80 0.71 14.42
C ASP A 21 -10.97 -0.05 15.47
N PRO A 22 -11.60 -0.92 16.27
CA PRO A 22 -10.92 -1.72 17.29
C PRO A 22 -9.85 -2.66 16.69
N ASP A 23 -9.99 -3.07 15.42
CA ASP A 23 -9.06 -3.96 14.73
C ASP A 23 -7.80 -3.21 14.25
N ARG A 24 -7.71 -1.88 14.38
CA ARG A 24 -6.61 -1.07 13.84
C ARG A 24 -5.24 -1.56 14.24
N LEU A 25 -5.02 -1.88 15.52
CA LEU A 25 -3.71 -2.33 16.00
C LEU A 25 -3.33 -3.71 15.42
N ALA A 26 -4.30 -4.59 15.27
CA ALA A 26 -4.12 -5.88 14.61
C ALA A 26 -3.79 -5.71 13.11
N LEU A 27 -4.42 -4.73 12.43
CA LEU A 27 -4.11 -4.37 11.04
C LEU A 27 -2.73 -3.73 10.88
N GLU A 28 -2.27 -2.92 11.84
CA GLU A 28 -0.91 -2.39 11.86
C GLU A 28 0.14 -3.51 11.96
N LEU A 29 -0.11 -4.53 12.80
CA LEU A 29 0.72 -5.74 12.88
C LEU A 29 0.68 -6.54 11.56
N ALA A 30 -0.51 -6.79 11.03
CA ALA A 30 -0.70 -7.47 9.76
C ALA A 30 0.06 -6.78 8.63
N ASN A 31 -0.04 -5.46 8.54
CA ASN A 31 0.68 -4.67 7.54
C ASN A 31 2.20 -4.81 7.66
N ARG A 32 2.73 -4.81 8.88
CA ARG A 32 4.17 -5.04 9.11
C ARG A 32 4.62 -6.40 8.60
N MET A 33 3.81 -7.43 8.79
CA MET A 33 4.09 -8.79 8.29
C MET A 33 3.99 -8.85 6.76
N LEU A 34 2.98 -8.20 6.17
CA LEU A 34 2.74 -8.24 4.72
C LEU A 34 3.77 -7.46 3.92
N GLY A 35 3.92 -6.15 4.15
CA GLY A 35 4.77 -5.28 3.34
C GLY A 35 5.43 -4.12 4.11
N GLY A 36 4.91 -3.74 5.29
CA GLY A 36 5.42 -2.62 6.06
C GLY A 36 6.68 -2.92 6.91
N GLY A 37 7.14 -4.15 6.94
CA GLY A 37 8.28 -4.62 7.75
C GLY A 37 9.64 -4.64 7.06
N GLY A 38 9.75 -4.04 5.86
CA GLY A 38 10.98 -4.06 5.08
C GLY A 38 11.34 -5.46 4.58
N PHE A 39 12.61 -5.83 4.61
CA PHE A 39 13.12 -7.09 4.03
C PHE A 39 12.52 -8.37 4.61
N SER A 40 12.05 -8.35 5.85
CA SER A 40 11.43 -9.51 6.48
C SER A 40 9.97 -9.73 6.07
N SER A 41 9.36 -8.76 5.40
CA SER A 41 7.96 -8.84 5.00
C SER A 41 7.71 -9.86 3.88
N ILE A 42 6.47 -10.34 3.80
CA ILE A 42 6.04 -11.35 2.83
C ILE A 42 6.25 -10.85 1.40
N LEU A 43 5.81 -9.62 1.09
CA LEU A 43 5.97 -9.05 -0.25
C LEU A 43 7.44 -8.92 -0.68
N MET A 44 8.31 -8.49 0.24
CA MET A 44 9.73 -8.42 -0.05
C MET A 44 10.35 -9.79 -0.29
N LYS A 45 9.97 -10.80 0.51
CA LYS A 45 10.42 -12.18 0.30
C LYS A 45 9.96 -12.72 -1.04
N GLU A 46 8.68 -12.53 -1.39
CA GLU A 46 8.11 -13.11 -2.62
C GLU A 46 8.57 -12.39 -3.89
N LEU A 47 8.54 -11.06 -3.92
CA LEU A 47 8.85 -10.29 -5.13
C LEU A 47 10.33 -10.01 -5.31
N ARG A 48 11.05 -9.70 -4.21
CA ARG A 48 12.46 -9.33 -4.32
C ARG A 48 13.40 -10.52 -4.08
N VAL A 49 13.31 -11.16 -2.91
CA VAL A 49 14.31 -12.16 -2.52
C VAL A 49 14.24 -13.41 -3.37
N LYS A 50 13.03 -13.94 -3.60
CA LYS A 50 12.86 -15.17 -4.37
C LYS A 50 12.94 -14.98 -5.88
N ARG A 51 12.54 -13.81 -6.42
CA ARG A 51 12.31 -13.62 -7.86
C ARG A 51 13.06 -12.45 -8.48
N GLY A 52 13.53 -11.49 -7.71
CA GLY A 52 14.23 -10.32 -8.22
C GLY A 52 13.36 -9.36 -9.04
N TYR A 53 12.03 -9.45 -8.93
CA TYR A 53 11.09 -8.64 -9.73
C TYR A 53 11.08 -7.16 -9.35
N THR A 54 11.45 -6.82 -8.13
CA THR A 54 11.43 -5.46 -7.64
C THR A 54 12.64 -5.15 -6.77
N TYR A 55 12.99 -3.89 -6.68
CA TYR A 55 13.93 -3.40 -5.68
C TYR A 55 13.26 -3.23 -4.29
N GLY A 56 11.97 -2.95 -4.27
CA GLY A 56 11.19 -2.78 -3.05
C GLY A 56 9.69 -2.93 -3.29
N ALA A 57 9.02 -3.60 -2.37
CA ALA A 57 7.57 -3.70 -2.31
C ALA A 57 7.08 -3.31 -0.93
N ASN A 58 5.98 -2.58 -0.87
CA ASN A 58 5.42 -2.08 0.37
C ASN A 58 3.91 -2.27 0.42
N SER A 59 3.36 -2.44 1.62
CA SER A 59 1.94 -2.28 1.88
C SER A 59 1.72 -1.25 2.98
N ALA A 60 0.58 -0.57 2.93
CA ALA A 60 0.22 0.44 3.89
C ALA A 60 -1.29 0.47 4.14
N PHE A 61 -1.67 0.72 5.39
CA PHE A 61 -2.99 1.22 5.75
C PHE A 61 -2.91 2.71 6.01
N THR A 62 -3.87 3.46 5.50
CA THR A 62 -4.16 4.81 5.97
C THR A 62 -5.42 4.76 6.82
N PHE A 63 -5.40 5.44 7.95
CA PHE A 63 -6.53 5.52 8.85
C PHE A 63 -6.93 6.98 9.05
N SER A 64 -8.10 7.37 8.59
CA SER A 64 -8.67 8.68 8.84
C SER A 64 -9.99 8.58 9.63
N GLN A 65 -10.59 9.71 10.00
CA GLN A 65 -11.87 9.71 10.71
C GLN A 65 -13.04 9.19 9.86
N ALA A 66 -13.06 9.54 8.56
CA ALA A 66 -14.19 9.21 7.68
C ALA A 66 -13.99 7.90 6.93
N ALA A 67 -12.83 7.67 6.36
CA ALA A 67 -12.49 6.46 5.61
C ALA A 67 -10.99 6.24 5.59
N GLY A 68 -10.57 4.99 5.63
CA GLY A 68 -9.20 4.57 5.42
C GLY A 68 -9.02 3.86 4.09
N SER A 69 -7.79 3.48 3.80
CA SER A 69 -7.47 2.65 2.63
C SER A 69 -6.38 1.64 2.95
N PHE A 70 -6.42 0.52 2.26
CA PHE A 70 -5.32 -0.43 2.15
C PHE A 70 -4.69 -0.29 0.78
N SER A 71 -3.38 -0.31 0.70
CA SER A 71 -2.66 -0.31 -0.57
C SER A 71 -1.41 -1.18 -0.51
N LEU A 72 -1.05 -1.75 -1.65
CA LEU A 72 0.19 -2.45 -1.94
C LEU A 72 0.81 -1.81 -3.16
N SER A 73 2.11 -1.51 -3.13
CA SER A 73 2.80 -0.82 -4.23
C SER A 73 4.23 -1.29 -4.41
N TYR A 74 4.67 -1.35 -5.66
CA TYR A 74 6.04 -1.66 -6.06
C TYR A 74 6.31 -1.17 -7.49
N SER A 75 7.60 -1.18 -7.86
CA SER A 75 8.05 -0.95 -9.24
C SER A 75 8.75 -2.19 -9.75
N THR A 76 8.60 -2.50 -11.03
CA THR A 76 9.19 -3.67 -11.68
C THR A 76 9.66 -3.34 -13.11
N GLN A 77 10.45 -4.20 -13.73
CA GLN A 77 10.76 -4.09 -15.13
C GLN A 77 9.55 -4.43 -16.00
N GLN A 78 9.48 -3.86 -17.21
CA GLN A 78 8.33 -4.01 -18.10
C GLN A 78 8.05 -5.47 -18.47
N ASP A 79 9.10 -6.24 -18.73
CA ASP A 79 9.03 -7.66 -19.09
C ASP A 79 8.59 -8.56 -17.91
N GLN A 80 8.73 -8.09 -16.69
CA GLN A 80 8.35 -8.81 -15.46
C GLN A 80 6.99 -8.35 -14.89
N LEU A 81 6.34 -7.38 -15.55
CA LEU A 81 5.13 -6.74 -15.03
C LEU A 81 4.03 -7.76 -14.71
N MET A 82 3.71 -8.61 -15.67
CA MET A 82 2.57 -9.53 -15.54
C MET A 82 2.83 -10.60 -14.47
N ASP A 83 4.01 -11.20 -14.47
CA ASP A 83 4.40 -12.20 -13.47
C ASP A 83 4.45 -11.60 -12.06
N SER A 84 4.96 -10.37 -11.93
CA SER A 84 5.02 -9.69 -10.64
C SER A 84 3.63 -9.38 -10.07
N ILE A 85 2.65 -9.00 -10.91
CA ILE A 85 1.26 -8.77 -10.50
C ILE A 85 0.65 -10.08 -9.99
N GLN A 86 0.83 -11.17 -10.72
CA GLN A 86 0.33 -12.49 -10.32
C GLN A 86 0.90 -12.90 -8.96
N VAL A 87 2.21 -12.74 -8.76
CA VAL A 87 2.88 -13.10 -7.50
C VAL A 87 2.43 -12.21 -6.34
N ALA A 88 2.32 -10.90 -6.56
CA ALA A 88 1.86 -9.96 -5.54
C ALA A 88 0.42 -10.25 -5.11
N HIS A 89 -0.47 -10.46 -6.07
CA HIS A 89 -1.87 -10.80 -5.81
C HIS A 89 -2.00 -12.14 -5.08
N LYS A 90 -1.29 -13.17 -5.56
CA LYS A 90 -1.27 -14.48 -4.89
C LYS A 90 -0.76 -14.38 -3.44
N ALA A 91 0.31 -13.62 -3.20
CA ALA A 91 0.85 -13.42 -1.86
C ALA A 91 -0.17 -12.76 -0.93
N LEU A 92 -0.97 -11.80 -1.44
CA LEU A 92 -2.06 -11.17 -0.69
C LEU A 92 -3.19 -12.17 -0.39
N VAL A 93 -3.63 -12.95 -1.39
CA VAL A 93 -4.66 -13.99 -1.22
C VAL A 93 -4.21 -15.03 -0.17
N ASP A 94 -2.99 -15.53 -0.31
CA ASP A 94 -2.42 -16.49 0.64
C ASP A 94 -2.38 -15.90 2.06
N PHE A 95 -1.98 -14.63 2.21
CA PHE A 95 -1.93 -13.95 3.49
C PHE A 95 -3.30 -13.81 4.17
N VAL A 96 -4.36 -13.58 3.40
CA VAL A 96 -5.74 -13.49 3.92
C VAL A 96 -6.26 -14.86 4.37
N HIS A 97 -5.93 -15.92 3.66
CA HIS A 97 -6.52 -17.25 3.89
C HIS A 97 -5.70 -18.17 4.78
N GLN A 98 -4.37 -18.03 4.80
CA GLN A 98 -3.51 -18.88 5.61
C GLN A 98 -3.49 -18.43 7.09
N PRO A 99 -3.30 -19.36 8.03
CA PRO A 99 -3.14 -19.02 9.44
C PRO A 99 -1.93 -18.11 9.66
N ILE A 100 -2.07 -17.15 10.57
CA ILE A 100 -0.97 -16.29 10.99
C ILE A 100 0.08 -17.10 11.76
N ASP A 101 1.32 -17.02 11.32
CA ASP A 101 2.45 -17.61 12.02
C ASP A 101 2.69 -16.88 13.35
N ALA A 102 2.52 -17.63 14.44
CA ALA A 102 2.67 -17.10 15.80
C ALA A 102 4.09 -16.60 16.09
N GLN A 103 5.13 -17.27 15.57
CA GLN A 103 6.51 -16.84 15.76
C GLN A 103 6.76 -15.54 15.01
N GLN A 104 6.33 -15.42 13.75
CA GLN A 104 6.46 -14.20 12.96
C GLN A 104 5.71 -13.03 13.61
N LEU A 105 4.52 -13.28 14.20
CA LEU A 105 3.78 -12.28 14.94
C LEU A 105 4.58 -11.76 16.16
N GLU A 106 5.13 -12.64 16.97
CA GLU A 106 5.94 -12.23 18.15
C GLU A 106 7.22 -11.47 17.75
N GLU A 107 7.89 -11.90 16.70
CA GLU A 107 9.03 -11.17 16.12
C GLU A 107 8.63 -9.77 15.65
N THR A 108 7.44 -9.65 15.02
CA THR A 108 6.89 -8.37 14.55
C THR A 108 6.56 -7.44 15.72
N LYS A 109 5.87 -7.94 16.75
CA LYS A 109 5.59 -7.18 17.99
C LYS A 109 6.89 -6.68 18.64
N ALA A 110 7.86 -7.57 18.81
CA ALA A 110 9.16 -7.22 19.36
C ALA A 110 9.88 -6.15 18.52
N GLY A 111 9.78 -6.21 17.20
CA GLY A 111 10.30 -5.20 16.29
C GLY A 111 9.63 -3.84 16.46
N MET A 112 8.30 -3.82 16.60
CA MET A 112 7.53 -2.59 16.83
C MET A 112 7.89 -1.96 18.18
N LEU A 113 8.00 -2.75 19.26
CA LEU A 113 8.40 -2.27 20.56
C LEU A 113 9.83 -1.71 20.57
N ARG A 114 10.77 -2.38 19.89
CA ARG A 114 12.16 -1.87 19.75
C ARG A 114 12.23 -0.54 19.00
N SER A 115 11.33 -0.31 18.05
CA SER A 115 11.29 0.94 17.28
C SER A 115 10.55 2.07 18.02
N LEU A 116 9.79 1.78 19.07
CA LEU A 116 8.97 2.76 19.77
C LEU A 116 9.76 3.97 20.30
N PRO A 117 10.98 3.83 20.87
CA PRO A 117 11.75 4.99 21.32
C PRO A 117 12.05 6.00 20.20
N ASN A 118 12.18 5.54 18.95
CA ASN A 118 12.41 6.42 17.81
C ASN A 118 11.24 7.39 17.57
N SER A 119 10.02 6.99 17.98
CA SER A 119 8.83 7.84 17.88
C SER A 119 8.87 9.04 18.85
N TYR A 120 9.79 9.05 19.79
CA TYR A 120 9.98 10.11 20.78
C TYR A 120 11.38 10.74 20.72
N SER A 121 12.15 10.47 19.67
CA SER A 121 13.55 10.87 19.55
C SER A 121 13.76 12.36 19.28
N SER A 122 12.70 13.12 18.97
CA SER A 122 12.77 14.56 18.72
C SER A 122 11.53 15.29 19.24
N ASN A 123 11.68 16.59 19.52
CA ASN A 123 10.55 17.45 19.90
C ASN A 123 9.45 17.46 18.83
N ALA A 124 9.80 17.39 17.56
CA ALA A 124 8.85 17.32 16.46
C ALA A 124 8.00 16.05 16.52
N ASN A 125 8.65 14.89 16.77
CA ASN A 125 7.94 13.61 16.91
C ASN A 125 7.03 13.60 18.13
N ILE A 126 7.50 14.11 19.28
CA ILE A 126 6.69 14.23 20.49
C ILE A 126 5.48 15.12 20.25
N ASN A 127 5.67 16.28 19.64
CA ASN A 127 4.59 17.22 19.31
C ASN A 127 3.56 16.60 18.35
N ALA A 128 4.01 15.86 17.34
CA ALA A 128 3.14 15.14 16.42
C ALA A 128 2.29 14.07 17.14
N GLN A 129 2.88 13.33 18.09
CA GLN A 129 2.14 12.35 18.90
C GLN A 129 1.09 13.02 19.80
N LEU A 130 1.47 14.08 20.51
CA LEU A 130 0.54 14.84 21.36
C LEU A 130 -0.57 15.50 20.54
N GLY A 131 -0.23 16.07 19.39
CA GLY A 131 -1.21 16.63 18.45
C GLY A 131 -2.20 15.58 17.96
N SER A 132 -1.71 14.36 17.64
CA SER A 132 -2.55 13.23 17.24
C SER A 132 -3.49 12.80 18.37
N ILE A 133 -3.01 12.69 19.61
CA ILE A 133 -3.84 12.33 20.77
C ILE A 133 -4.94 13.38 20.97
N GLY A 134 -4.60 14.68 20.94
CA GLY A 134 -5.57 15.74 21.09
C GLY A 134 -6.59 15.81 19.96
N PHE A 135 -6.12 15.72 18.71
CA PHE A 135 -6.99 15.76 17.53
C PHE A 135 -8.01 14.61 17.48
N TYR A 136 -7.55 13.40 17.82
CA TYR A 136 -8.40 12.21 17.82
C TYR A 136 -9.04 11.90 19.18
N GLN A 137 -8.92 12.80 20.15
CA GLN A 137 -9.50 12.68 21.50
C GLN A 137 -9.18 11.33 22.17
N GLN A 138 -7.94 10.83 22.00
CA GLN A 138 -7.51 9.57 22.57
C GLN A 138 -7.28 9.71 24.07
N ASP A 139 -7.36 8.61 24.81
CA ASP A 139 -7.06 8.58 26.24
C ASP A 139 -5.64 9.10 26.55
N ALA A 140 -5.48 9.78 27.69
CA ALA A 140 -4.19 10.33 28.13
C ALA A 140 -3.10 9.25 28.27
N ASN A 141 -3.49 8.02 28.62
CA ASN A 141 -2.59 6.87 28.73
C ASN A 141 -2.37 6.11 27.41
N TYR A 142 -2.94 6.60 26.30
CA TYR A 142 -2.91 5.91 25.02
C TYR A 142 -1.52 5.41 24.61
N LEU A 143 -0.49 6.24 24.84
CA LEU A 143 0.89 5.87 24.52
C LEU A 143 1.51 4.95 25.58
N ALA A 144 1.22 5.17 26.86
CA ALA A 144 1.71 4.34 27.95
C ALA A 144 1.16 2.91 27.88
N ASP A 145 -0.08 2.75 27.48
CA ASP A 145 -0.75 1.45 27.33
C ASP A 145 -0.43 0.74 26.02
N TYR A 146 0.23 1.42 25.07
CA TYR A 146 0.53 0.83 23.75
C TYR A 146 1.27 -0.51 23.83
N PRO A 147 2.35 -0.67 24.63
CA PRO A 147 3.05 -1.96 24.74
C PRO A 147 2.15 -3.08 25.26
N LYS A 148 1.30 -2.78 26.25
CA LYS A 148 0.35 -3.74 26.81
C LYS A 148 -0.71 -4.16 25.79
N ARG A 149 -1.28 -3.20 25.07
CA ARG A 149 -2.27 -3.48 24.02
C ARG A 149 -1.65 -4.30 22.87
N LEU A 150 -0.41 -3.96 22.47
CA LEU A 150 0.30 -4.69 21.43
C LEU A 150 0.58 -6.15 21.85
N ALA A 151 1.02 -6.36 23.09
CA ALA A 151 1.28 -7.70 23.63
C ALA A 151 0.02 -8.57 23.69
N ALA A 152 -1.15 -7.98 23.93
CA ALA A 152 -2.41 -8.71 24.05
C ALA A 152 -2.97 -9.24 22.73
N ILE A 153 -2.55 -8.71 21.58
CA ILE A 153 -3.03 -9.15 20.26
C ILE A 153 -2.60 -10.59 19.99
N THR A 154 -3.53 -11.45 19.66
CA THR A 154 -3.29 -12.85 19.34
C THR A 154 -3.21 -13.09 17.82
N PRO A 155 -2.67 -14.25 17.35
CA PRO A 155 -2.73 -14.61 15.94
C PRO A 155 -4.16 -14.64 15.38
N LEU A 156 -5.13 -15.03 16.21
CA LEU A 156 -6.54 -15.06 15.82
C LEU A 156 -7.12 -13.65 15.62
N ASP A 157 -6.75 -12.69 16.47
CA ASP A 157 -7.17 -11.29 16.33
C ASP A 157 -6.65 -10.72 15.00
N VAL A 158 -5.37 -10.96 14.70
CA VAL A 158 -4.76 -10.54 13.42
C VAL A 158 -5.46 -11.21 12.24
N GLN A 159 -5.70 -12.51 12.31
CA GLN A 159 -6.38 -13.26 11.24
C GLN A 159 -7.81 -12.74 10.99
N ASN A 160 -8.56 -12.48 12.05
CA ASN A 160 -9.92 -11.97 11.96
C ASN A 160 -9.93 -10.54 11.37
N ALA A 161 -9.02 -9.68 11.82
CA ALA A 161 -8.87 -8.33 11.28
C ALA A 161 -8.52 -8.34 9.79
N ILE A 162 -7.58 -9.20 9.36
CA ILE A 162 -7.20 -9.35 7.95
C ILE A 162 -8.42 -9.75 7.11
N ARG A 163 -9.13 -10.79 7.50
CA ARG A 163 -10.30 -11.30 6.75
C ARG A 163 -11.45 -10.31 6.67
N LYS A 164 -11.59 -9.46 7.68
CA LYS A 164 -12.63 -8.43 7.74
C LYS A 164 -12.31 -7.21 6.89
N HIS A 165 -11.02 -6.86 6.75
CA HIS A 165 -10.61 -5.55 6.23
C HIS A 165 -9.71 -5.59 5.00
N ILE A 166 -9.24 -6.77 4.55
CA ILE A 166 -8.47 -6.92 3.31
C ILE A 166 -9.26 -7.80 2.35
N HIS A 167 -9.57 -7.23 1.18
CA HIS A 167 -10.44 -7.82 0.16
C HIS A 167 -9.68 -8.00 -1.16
N PRO A 168 -8.91 -9.09 -1.34
CA PRO A 168 -8.17 -9.33 -2.57
C PRO A 168 -9.03 -9.38 -3.84
N GLU A 169 -10.32 -9.70 -3.67
CA GLU A 169 -11.34 -9.77 -4.73
C GLU A 169 -11.84 -8.40 -5.19
N SER A 170 -11.64 -7.36 -4.38
CA SER A 170 -12.21 -6.02 -4.62
C SER A 170 -11.13 -4.95 -4.82
N LEU A 171 -9.96 -5.35 -5.31
CA LEU A 171 -8.85 -4.42 -5.52
C LEU A 171 -9.07 -3.53 -6.74
N THR A 172 -8.81 -2.24 -6.56
CA THR A 172 -8.51 -1.34 -7.67
C THR A 172 -7.04 -1.49 -8.02
N LEU A 173 -6.74 -1.82 -9.27
CA LEU A 173 -5.38 -1.97 -9.79
C LEU A 173 -5.05 -0.77 -10.68
N VAL A 174 -3.99 -0.06 -10.31
CA VAL A 174 -3.43 1.05 -11.09
C VAL A 174 -2.04 0.65 -11.56
N ILE A 175 -1.83 0.70 -12.88
CA ILE A 175 -0.55 0.41 -13.51
C ILE A 175 -0.12 1.62 -14.33
N VAL A 176 1.11 2.08 -14.12
CA VAL A 176 1.78 3.05 -14.97
C VAL A 176 2.89 2.32 -15.71
N SER A 177 2.78 2.23 -17.04
CA SER A 177 3.63 1.40 -17.88
C SER A 177 3.72 2.01 -19.28
N ASN A 178 4.76 1.67 -20.04
CA ASN A 178 4.86 2.05 -21.46
C ASN A 178 4.11 1.09 -22.40
N ALA A 179 3.82 -0.13 -21.94
CA ALA A 179 3.01 -1.12 -22.66
C ALA A 179 2.21 -1.97 -21.66
N LEU A 180 1.00 -2.35 -22.05
CA LEU A 180 0.13 -3.18 -21.21
C LEU A 180 -0.77 -4.04 -22.08
N ASP A 181 -0.68 -5.36 -21.93
CA ASP A 181 -1.64 -6.32 -22.45
C ASP A 181 -2.79 -6.49 -21.43
N LYS A 182 -3.93 -5.87 -21.74
CA LYS A 182 -5.11 -5.89 -20.86
C LYS A 182 -5.77 -7.26 -20.77
N GLU A 183 -5.77 -8.04 -21.84
CA GLU A 183 -6.38 -9.37 -21.87
C GLU A 183 -5.57 -10.33 -21.01
N GLN A 184 -4.25 -10.29 -21.13
CA GLN A 184 -3.33 -11.09 -20.31
C GLN A 184 -3.46 -10.73 -18.84
N LEU A 185 -3.54 -9.43 -18.52
CA LEU A 185 -3.74 -8.97 -17.13
C LEU A 185 -5.03 -9.49 -16.53
N ARG A 186 -6.15 -9.37 -17.28
CA ARG A 186 -7.45 -9.89 -16.84
C ARG A 186 -7.38 -11.37 -16.54
N HIS A 187 -6.82 -12.15 -17.46
CA HIS A 187 -6.67 -13.60 -17.31
C HIS A 187 -5.87 -13.99 -16.06
N ILE A 188 -4.76 -13.29 -15.79
CA ILE A 188 -3.92 -13.54 -14.61
C ILE A 188 -4.68 -13.27 -13.32
N LEU A 189 -5.41 -12.15 -13.24
CA LEU A 189 -6.18 -11.81 -12.05
C LEU A 189 -7.33 -12.79 -11.82
N GLU A 190 -8.03 -13.21 -12.87
CA GLU A 190 -9.11 -14.19 -12.78
C GLU A 190 -8.64 -15.57 -12.29
N LEU A 191 -7.43 -16.00 -12.66
CA LEU A 191 -6.87 -17.28 -12.22
C LEU A 191 -6.57 -17.31 -10.72
N ASN A 192 -6.30 -16.18 -10.11
CA ASN A 192 -5.93 -16.07 -8.69
C ASN A 192 -7.12 -15.79 -7.77
N LEU A 193 -8.33 -15.63 -8.32
CA LEU A 193 -9.52 -15.43 -7.52
C LEU A 193 -10.09 -16.78 -7.03
N ASP A 194 -10.61 -16.78 -5.79
CA ASP A 194 -11.41 -17.87 -5.28
C ASP A 194 -12.59 -18.17 -6.23
N PRO A 195 -12.89 -19.43 -6.53
CA PRO A 195 -14.01 -19.80 -7.38
C PRO A 195 -15.37 -19.19 -6.97
N ASN A 196 -15.56 -18.98 -5.67
CA ASN A 196 -16.79 -18.35 -5.14
C ASN A 196 -16.84 -16.85 -5.45
N ILE A 197 -15.70 -16.20 -5.63
CA ILE A 197 -15.56 -14.78 -5.93
C ILE A 197 -15.75 -14.54 -7.44
N LYS A 198 -15.34 -15.46 -8.30
CA LYS A 198 -15.55 -15.38 -9.76
C LYS A 198 -17.03 -15.19 -10.15
N GLN A 199 -17.95 -15.70 -9.32
CA GLN A 199 -19.40 -15.57 -9.57
C GLN A 199 -19.95 -14.19 -9.23
N SER A 200 -19.24 -13.38 -8.43
CA SER A 200 -19.68 -12.04 -8.01
C SER A 200 -19.03 -10.90 -8.80
N MET A 201 -18.12 -11.19 -9.71
CA MET A 201 -17.45 -10.17 -10.51
C MET A 201 -18.40 -9.56 -11.56
N PRO A 202 -18.40 -8.23 -11.76
CA PRO A 202 -19.13 -7.61 -12.85
C PRO A 202 -18.63 -8.15 -14.19
N HIS A 203 -19.56 -8.38 -15.12
CA HIS A 203 -19.22 -8.82 -16.47
C HIS A 203 -18.23 -7.84 -17.11
N PRO A 204 -17.27 -8.30 -17.96
CA PRO A 204 -16.28 -7.45 -18.61
C PRO A 204 -16.84 -6.19 -19.28
N ASP A 205 -18.04 -6.27 -19.83
CA ASP A 205 -18.74 -5.16 -20.48
C ASP A 205 -19.29 -4.09 -19.51
N GLN A 206 -19.28 -4.38 -18.21
CA GLN A 206 -19.72 -3.46 -17.13
C GLN A 206 -18.55 -2.68 -16.51
N ILE A 207 -17.32 -2.97 -16.93
CA ILE A 207 -16.15 -2.21 -16.48
C ILE A 207 -16.12 -0.91 -17.29
N PRO A 208 -16.15 0.28 -16.65
CA PRO A 208 -16.10 1.54 -17.37
C PRO A 208 -14.88 1.60 -18.29
N ALA A 209 -15.09 2.09 -19.52
CA ALA A 209 -13.98 2.34 -20.44
C ALA A 209 -12.94 3.25 -19.74
N ILE A 210 -11.67 2.92 -19.94
CA ILE A 210 -10.58 3.72 -19.38
C ILE A 210 -10.73 5.14 -19.92
N ILE A 211 -10.77 6.11 -19.01
CA ILE A 211 -10.72 7.52 -19.37
C ILE A 211 -9.43 7.72 -20.17
N GLU A 212 -9.55 8.05 -21.44
CA GLU A 212 -8.41 8.44 -22.25
C GLU A 212 -7.67 9.60 -21.52
N PRO A 213 -6.33 9.59 -21.47
CA PRO A 213 -5.61 10.69 -20.87
C PRO A 213 -6.05 12.00 -21.57
N PRO A 214 -6.21 13.09 -20.80
CA PRO A 214 -6.51 14.38 -21.40
C PRO A 214 -5.45 14.71 -22.46
N GLU A 215 -5.88 15.30 -23.57
CA GLU A 215 -4.94 15.74 -24.61
C GLU A 215 -3.80 16.54 -23.99
N PRO A 216 -2.56 16.35 -24.45
CA PRO A 216 -1.43 17.10 -23.93
C PRO A 216 -1.74 18.60 -24.01
N MET A 217 -1.63 19.29 -22.90
CA MET A 217 -1.79 20.75 -22.87
C MET A 217 -0.85 21.36 -23.90
N PRO A 218 -1.32 22.34 -24.70
CA PRO A 218 -0.47 23.03 -25.66
C PRO A 218 0.75 23.58 -24.90
N GLU A 219 1.92 23.30 -25.46
CA GLU A 219 3.21 23.74 -24.92
C GLU A 219 3.13 25.24 -24.66
N ALA A 220 3.31 25.66 -23.40
CA ALA A 220 3.29 27.06 -23.04
C ALA A 220 4.39 27.77 -23.84
N ALA A 221 4.01 28.75 -24.68
CA ALA A 221 4.92 29.53 -25.47
C ALA A 221 6.00 30.10 -24.55
N SER A 222 7.26 29.79 -24.86
CA SER A 222 8.43 30.32 -24.14
C SER A 222 8.32 31.85 -24.12
N PRO A 223 8.50 32.50 -22.97
CA PRO A 223 8.55 33.97 -22.95
C PRO A 223 9.74 34.42 -23.78
N ASP A 224 9.43 35.18 -24.83
CA ASP A 224 10.36 35.75 -25.77
C ASP A 224 11.41 36.60 -25.02
N SER A 225 12.63 36.50 -25.43
CA SER A 225 13.80 37.17 -24.88
C SER A 225 13.59 38.67 -24.78
N ALA A 226 13.37 39.17 -23.56
CA ALA A 226 13.45 40.60 -23.29
C ALA A 226 14.87 41.10 -23.57
N GLN A 227 15.01 41.89 -24.61
CA GLN A 227 16.22 42.65 -24.87
C GLN A 227 16.55 43.54 -23.66
N THR A 228 17.71 43.30 -23.08
CA THR A 228 18.29 44.19 -22.07
C THR A 228 18.87 45.40 -22.80
N ASP A 229 18.18 46.50 -22.75
CA ASP A 229 18.78 47.81 -23.05
C ASP A 229 19.73 48.19 -21.91
N GLU A 230 21.00 48.23 -22.25
CA GLU A 230 22.08 48.71 -21.40
C GLU A 230 22.02 50.28 -21.35
N PRO A 231 21.94 50.92 -20.20
CA PRO A 231 22.06 52.39 -20.16
C PRO A 231 23.53 52.79 -20.25
N ALA A 232 23.86 53.60 -21.25
CA ALA A 232 25.18 54.24 -21.42
C ALA A 232 25.48 55.16 -20.22
N LEU A 233 26.67 54.95 -19.62
CA LEU A 233 27.30 55.84 -18.66
C LEU A 233 27.76 57.14 -19.34
N ILE A 234 27.32 58.28 -18.81
CA ILE A 234 28.04 59.59 -18.85
C ILE A 234 28.36 59.93 -17.40
#